data_46b38841daf0864abc71c58555cd3adc
#
_entry.id   46b38841daf0864abc71c58555cd3adc
#
_cell.length_a   1.000
_cell.length_b   1.000
_cell.length_c   1.000
_cell.angle_alpha   90.00
_cell.angle_beta   90.00
_cell.angle_gamma   90.00
#
_symmetry.space_group_name_H-M   'P 1'
#
loop_
_entity.id
_entity.type
_entity.pdbx_description
1 polymer ?
#
loop_
_entity_poly.entity_id
_entity_poly.type
_entity_poly.pdbx_seq_one_letter_code
_entity_poly.pdbx_strand_id
1 'polypeptide(L)'
;RRTAIELGADNAPYVVGAADQGGYADVISPPSSRPLQNGDVLMLDTGCVWDGYFCDFDRNWAIGQADELACRAYDVLWRATQAGIDAARPGATCRDLYVAMSTVIAEIDDSGGEIGRLGHGLGMQLTEQPSHAIFDTTVLKENMVLTIEPSLSYGNGKMMVHEENIVVSEGQARLLTERAQPELPMI
;
A
#
# COMPACT_ATOMS: atom_id res chain seq x y z
N ARG A 1 13.06 -13.18 -4.84
CA ARG A 1 12.80 -14.54 -4.38
C ARG A 1 13.99 -15.17 -3.66
N ARG A 2 15.14 -15.28 -4.33
CA ARG A 2 16.32 -15.91 -3.75
C ARG A 2 16.68 -15.33 -2.38
N THR A 3 16.77 -14.01 -2.26
CA THR A 3 17.07 -13.30 -1.01
C THR A 3 16.06 -13.62 0.10
N ALA A 4 14.77 -13.66 -0.19
CA ALA A 4 13.74 -14.00 0.79
C ALA A 4 13.94 -15.43 1.35
N ILE A 5 14.19 -16.40 0.47
CA ILE A 5 14.47 -17.79 0.87
C ILE A 5 15.76 -17.89 1.67
N GLU A 6 16.83 -17.19 1.27
CA GLU A 6 18.11 -17.15 2.00
C GLU A 6 17.96 -16.53 3.40
N LEU A 7 16.99 -15.64 3.59
CA LEU A 7 16.63 -15.04 4.88
C LEU A 7 15.64 -15.89 5.70
N GLY A 8 15.18 -17.02 5.17
CA GLY A 8 14.38 -18.00 5.90
C GLY A 8 12.89 -18.01 5.56
N ALA A 9 12.43 -17.23 4.58
CA ALA A 9 11.05 -17.33 4.12
C ALA A 9 10.79 -18.69 3.45
N ASP A 10 9.58 -19.25 3.64
CA ASP A 10 9.16 -20.50 3.02
C ASP A 10 8.98 -20.33 1.50
N ASN A 11 8.49 -19.17 1.10
CA ASN A 11 8.24 -18.82 -0.29
C ASN A 11 8.18 -17.29 -0.47
N ALA A 12 8.43 -16.84 -1.71
CA ALA A 12 8.14 -15.49 -2.19
C ALA A 12 7.31 -15.64 -3.48
N PRO A 13 5.99 -15.79 -3.36
CA PRO A 13 5.14 -16.23 -4.46
C PRO A 13 5.05 -15.22 -5.59
N TYR A 14 5.11 -13.93 -5.29
CA TYR A 14 5.01 -12.88 -6.28
C TYR A 14 6.02 -11.75 -6.03
N VAL A 15 6.35 -11.07 -7.09
CA VAL A 15 6.93 -9.72 -7.15
C VAL A 15 6.31 -9.09 -8.38
N VAL A 16 5.56 -8.03 -8.18
CA VAL A 16 5.09 -7.16 -9.25
C VAL A 16 5.73 -5.79 -9.09
N GLY A 17 5.71 -5.00 -10.12
CA GLY A 17 6.31 -3.69 -10.04
C GLY A 17 6.02 -2.89 -11.29
N ALA A 18 6.02 -1.60 -11.14
CA ALA A 18 5.83 -0.66 -12.22
C ALA A 18 6.84 0.47 -12.11
N ALA A 19 7.26 1.01 -13.24
CA ALA A 19 8.12 2.18 -13.27
C ALA A 19 7.82 2.99 -14.52
N ASP A 20 7.54 4.29 -14.34
CA ASP A 20 7.40 5.22 -15.46
C ASP A 20 7.66 6.66 -14.99
N GLN A 21 7.81 7.58 -15.95
CA GLN A 21 8.08 9.00 -15.70
C GLN A 21 6.99 9.65 -14.86
N GLY A 22 7.36 10.15 -13.69
CA GLY A 22 6.46 10.85 -12.77
C GLY A 22 5.36 10.00 -12.12
N GLY A 23 5.39 8.68 -12.28
CA GLY A 23 4.39 7.75 -11.77
C GLY A 23 4.08 6.65 -12.78
N TYR A 24 3.37 5.63 -12.39
CA TYR A 24 3.01 4.47 -13.21
C TYR A 24 1.50 4.43 -13.46
N ALA A 25 1.06 3.64 -14.46
CA ALA A 25 -0.34 3.55 -14.85
C ALA A 25 -1.04 2.26 -14.37
N ASP A 26 -0.29 1.33 -13.77
CA ASP A 26 -0.80 0.04 -13.32
C ASP A 26 0.03 -0.46 -12.13
N VAL A 27 -0.61 -1.04 -11.13
CA VAL A 27 0.04 -1.59 -9.93
C VAL A 27 0.32 -3.10 -10.05
N ILE A 28 -0.31 -3.79 -11.01
CA ILE A 28 -0.15 -5.22 -11.23
C ILE A 28 0.51 -5.46 -12.58
N SER A 29 1.76 -5.05 -12.72
CA SER A 29 2.52 -5.26 -13.95
C SER A 29 3.67 -6.24 -13.73
N PRO A 30 3.91 -7.15 -14.68
CA PRO A 30 5.10 -7.96 -14.67
C PRO A 30 6.34 -7.08 -14.95
N PRO A 31 7.52 -7.46 -14.44
CA PRO A 31 8.76 -6.78 -14.76
C PRO A 31 8.98 -6.68 -16.27
N SER A 32 9.47 -5.54 -16.72
CA SER A 32 9.80 -5.30 -18.13
C SER A 32 11.31 -5.20 -18.33
N SER A 33 11.76 -5.21 -19.58
CA SER A 33 13.17 -4.97 -19.95
C SER A 33 13.51 -3.49 -20.12
N ARG A 34 12.56 -2.57 -19.89
CA ARG A 34 12.80 -1.13 -19.97
C ARG A 34 13.79 -0.71 -18.88
N PRO A 35 14.93 -0.11 -19.22
CA PRO A 35 15.83 0.45 -18.22
C PRO A 35 15.18 1.58 -17.44
N LEU A 36 15.44 1.65 -16.15
CA LEU A 36 15.04 2.78 -15.32
C LEU A 36 15.74 4.07 -15.79
N GLN A 37 15.04 5.18 -15.73
CA GLN A 37 15.52 6.49 -16.17
C GLN A 37 15.31 7.53 -15.06
N ASN A 38 16.11 8.57 -15.07
CA ASN A 38 15.93 9.72 -14.18
C ASN A 38 14.50 10.29 -14.35
N GLY A 39 13.81 10.52 -13.24
CA GLY A 39 12.42 10.95 -13.22
C GLY A 39 11.39 9.82 -13.15
N ASP A 40 11.80 8.54 -13.25
CA ASP A 40 10.89 7.42 -13.02
C ASP A 40 10.50 7.33 -11.54
N VAL A 41 9.25 6.98 -11.30
CA VAL A 41 8.82 6.45 -10.00
C VAL A 41 8.71 4.93 -10.14
N LEU A 42 9.51 4.22 -9.37
CA LEU A 42 9.52 2.77 -9.28
C LEU A 42 8.67 2.34 -8.09
N MET A 43 7.75 1.44 -8.31
CA MET A 43 7.03 0.69 -7.28
C MET A 43 7.43 -0.78 -7.35
N LEU A 44 7.66 -1.38 -6.20
CA LEU A 44 7.77 -2.82 -6.03
C LEU A 44 6.76 -3.26 -4.98
N ASP A 45 5.90 -4.17 -5.37
CA ASP A 45 4.94 -4.84 -4.51
C ASP A 45 5.31 -6.32 -4.43
N THR A 46 5.44 -6.81 -3.21
CA THR A 46 5.90 -8.16 -2.94
C THR A 46 5.45 -8.66 -1.59
N GLY A 47 5.30 -9.97 -1.49
CA GLY A 47 5.08 -10.65 -0.24
C GLY A 47 5.88 -11.93 -0.13
N CYS A 48 6.05 -12.35 1.11
CA CYS A 48 6.67 -13.63 1.46
C CYS A 48 5.68 -14.47 2.26
N VAL A 49 5.94 -15.75 2.30
CA VAL A 49 5.29 -16.70 3.22
C VAL A 49 6.29 -17.11 4.28
N TRP A 50 5.89 -17.04 5.54
CA TRP A 50 6.66 -17.50 6.69
C TRP A 50 5.77 -18.31 7.63
N ASP A 51 6.13 -19.55 7.89
CA ASP A 51 5.33 -20.50 8.68
C ASP A 51 3.86 -20.59 8.21
N GLY A 52 3.65 -20.49 6.88
CA GLY A 52 2.33 -20.54 6.26
C GLY A 52 1.54 -19.23 6.27
N TYR A 53 2.08 -18.12 6.79
CA TYR A 53 1.44 -16.80 6.81
C TYR A 53 2.08 -15.85 5.80
N PHE A 54 1.24 -15.05 5.15
CA PHE A 54 1.67 -14.03 4.18
C PHE A 54 2.02 -12.72 4.86
N CYS A 55 3.00 -12.02 4.31
CA CYS A 55 3.10 -10.56 4.36
C CYS A 55 2.84 -9.99 2.97
N ASP A 56 2.42 -8.73 2.93
CA ASP A 56 2.07 -8.03 1.70
C ASP A 56 2.37 -6.54 1.86
N PHE A 57 3.28 -5.99 1.08
CA PHE A 57 3.57 -4.57 1.16
C PHE A 57 4.27 -4.05 -0.09
N ASP A 58 3.98 -2.83 -0.44
CA ASP A 58 4.68 -2.12 -1.49
C ASP A 58 5.65 -1.05 -0.96
N ARG A 59 6.55 -0.64 -1.84
CA ARG A 59 7.45 0.50 -1.63
C ARG A 59 7.68 1.23 -2.94
N ASN A 60 7.78 2.54 -2.81
CA ASN A 60 8.01 3.45 -3.92
C ASN A 60 9.37 4.16 -3.79
N TRP A 61 10.02 4.41 -4.91
CA TRP A 61 11.26 5.16 -5.02
C TRP A 61 11.23 6.04 -6.26
N ALA A 62 11.84 7.21 -6.19
CA ALA A 62 12.16 8.01 -7.36
C ALA A 62 13.57 7.67 -7.86
N ILE A 63 13.72 7.50 -9.16
CA ILE A 63 15.03 7.33 -9.80
C ILE A 63 15.61 8.71 -10.10
N GLY A 64 16.68 9.09 -9.38
CA GLY A 64 17.25 10.43 -9.46
C GLY A 64 16.31 11.48 -8.87
N GLN A 65 15.67 12.31 -9.68
CA GLN A 65 14.74 13.37 -9.24
C GLN A 65 13.29 13.02 -9.54
N ALA A 66 12.43 13.06 -8.51
CA ALA A 66 10.97 13.04 -8.71
C ALA A 66 10.45 14.44 -9.11
N ASP A 67 9.36 14.49 -9.87
CA ASP A 67 8.62 15.72 -10.05
C ASP A 67 7.81 16.12 -8.80
N GLU A 68 7.40 17.37 -8.71
CA GLU A 68 6.66 17.89 -7.56
C GLU A 68 5.31 17.19 -7.36
N LEU A 69 4.68 16.76 -8.46
CA LEU A 69 3.37 16.09 -8.39
C LEU A 69 3.51 14.67 -7.84
N ALA A 70 4.54 13.93 -8.23
CA ALA A 70 4.85 12.62 -7.66
C ALA A 70 5.19 12.72 -6.16
N CYS A 71 5.98 13.71 -5.75
CA CYS A 71 6.28 13.95 -4.34
C CYS A 71 5.00 14.27 -3.54
N ARG A 72 4.11 15.09 -4.11
CA ARG A 72 2.82 15.41 -3.49
C ARG A 72 1.90 14.20 -3.40
N ALA A 73 1.84 13.37 -4.45
CA ALA A 73 1.07 12.13 -4.44
C ALA A 73 1.53 11.18 -3.33
N TYR A 74 2.83 11.02 -3.20
CA TYR A 74 3.43 10.22 -2.14
C TYR A 74 3.10 10.75 -0.73
N ASP A 75 3.22 12.06 -0.49
CA ASP A 75 2.86 12.69 0.79
C ASP A 75 1.39 12.42 1.15
N VAL A 76 0.48 12.60 0.19
CA VAL A 76 -0.95 12.33 0.40
C VAL A 76 -1.18 10.86 0.75
N LEU A 77 -0.54 9.94 0.04
CA LEU A 77 -0.66 8.50 0.34
C LEU A 77 -0.07 8.14 1.69
N TRP A 78 1.09 8.68 2.04
CA TRP A 78 1.69 8.46 3.35
C TRP A 78 0.75 8.91 4.48
N ARG A 79 0.11 10.09 4.34
CA ARG A 79 -0.89 10.60 5.29
C ARG A 79 -2.19 9.78 5.28
N ALA A 80 -2.64 9.33 4.12
CA ALA A 80 -3.80 8.45 4.00
C ALA A 80 -3.55 7.12 4.73
N THR A 81 -2.38 6.50 4.53
CA THR A 81 -1.97 5.29 5.26
C THR A 81 -1.97 5.55 6.76
N GLN A 82 -1.43 6.69 7.21
CA GLN A 82 -1.45 7.05 8.64
C GLN A 82 -2.88 7.18 9.17
N ALA A 83 -3.77 7.83 8.40
CA ALA A 83 -5.18 7.94 8.78
C ALA A 83 -5.87 6.56 8.91
N GLY A 84 -5.56 5.62 8.02
CA GLY A 84 -6.01 4.24 8.12
C GLY A 84 -5.50 3.52 9.37
N ILE A 85 -4.21 3.65 9.66
CA ILE A 85 -3.57 3.09 10.87
C ILE A 85 -4.22 3.65 12.15
N ASP A 86 -4.45 4.97 12.20
CA ASP A 86 -5.03 5.63 13.37
C ASP A 86 -6.51 5.26 13.58
N ALA A 87 -7.23 4.97 12.49
CA ALA A 87 -8.61 4.50 12.55
C ALA A 87 -8.74 3.02 12.95
N ALA A 88 -7.69 2.20 12.76
CA ALA A 88 -7.69 0.76 12.98
C ALA A 88 -7.62 0.42 14.47
N ARG A 89 -8.80 0.32 15.10
CA ARG A 89 -8.97 -0.03 16.51
C ARG A 89 -10.15 -0.96 16.71
N PRO A 90 -10.20 -1.76 17.79
CA PRO A 90 -11.35 -2.59 18.10
C PRO A 90 -12.64 -1.76 18.17
N GLY A 91 -13.70 -2.24 17.50
CA GLY A 91 -14.99 -1.58 17.42
C GLY A 91 -15.16 -0.62 16.22
N ALA A 92 -14.10 -0.15 15.57
CA ALA A 92 -14.19 0.51 14.28
C ALA A 92 -14.63 -0.51 13.20
N THR A 93 -15.10 -0.02 12.06
CA THR A 93 -15.47 -0.86 10.91
C THR A 93 -14.47 -0.68 9.77
N CYS A 94 -14.43 -1.64 8.84
CA CYS A 94 -13.65 -1.51 7.61
C CYS A 94 -14.05 -0.28 6.78
N ARG A 95 -15.35 0.09 6.82
CA ARG A 95 -15.84 1.35 6.26
C ARG A 95 -15.19 2.56 6.91
N ASP A 96 -14.99 2.56 8.23
CA ASP A 96 -14.38 3.71 8.93
C ASP A 96 -12.92 3.90 8.46
N LEU A 97 -12.18 2.81 8.26
CA LEU A 97 -10.84 2.87 7.68
C LEU A 97 -10.87 3.42 6.25
N TYR A 98 -11.79 2.91 5.43
CA TYR A 98 -11.98 3.42 4.07
C TYR A 98 -12.26 4.92 4.06
N VAL A 99 -13.19 5.41 4.89
CA VAL A 99 -13.55 6.83 4.97
C VAL A 99 -12.37 7.67 5.43
N ALA A 100 -11.63 7.21 6.44
CA ALA A 100 -10.45 7.92 6.93
C ALA A 100 -9.41 8.13 5.82
N MET A 101 -9.08 7.07 5.08
CA MET A 101 -8.09 7.12 4.00
C MET A 101 -8.60 7.91 2.79
N SER A 102 -9.82 7.62 2.31
CA SER A 102 -10.38 8.27 1.12
C SER A 102 -10.57 9.79 1.30
N THR A 103 -10.81 10.25 2.53
CA THR A 103 -10.88 11.70 2.84
C THR A 103 -9.54 12.39 2.55
N VAL A 104 -8.43 11.77 2.88
CA VAL A 104 -7.09 12.33 2.59
C VAL A 104 -6.77 12.22 1.11
N ILE A 105 -7.06 11.07 0.48
CA ILE A 105 -6.84 10.83 -0.95
C ILE A 105 -7.53 11.89 -1.80
N ALA A 106 -8.74 12.28 -1.44
CA ALA A 106 -9.55 13.26 -2.18
C ALA A 106 -8.88 14.65 -2.33
N GLU A 107 -7.75 14.91 -1.66
CA GLU A 107 -7.02 16.17 -1.81
C GLU A 107 -6.43 16.36 -3.22
N ILE A 108 -6.08 15.27 -3.90
CA ILE A 108 -5.44 15.32 -5.23
C ILE A 108 -5.93 14.24 -6.20
N ASP A 109 -6.73 13.26 -5.74
CA ASP A 109 -7.18 12.16 -6.60
C ASP A 109 -8.03 12.66 -7.75
N ASP A 110 -7.68 12.28 -8.98
CA ASP A 110 -8.36 12.66 -10.22
C ASP A 110 -9.13 11.51 -10.88
N SER A 111 -9.32 10.38 -10.17
CA SER A 111 -10.07 9.20 -10.66
C SER A 111 -11.56 9.45 -10.89
N GLY A 112 -12.06 10.62 -10.48
CA GLY A 112 -13.50 10.94 -10.54
C GLY A 112 -14.32 10.26 -9.43
N GLY A 113 -13.68 9.78 -8.37
CA GLY A 113 -14.32 9.15 -7.20
C GLY A 113 -14.45 7.63 -7.29
N GLU A 114 -13.90 7.00 -8.30
CA GLU A 114 -13.81 5.54 -8.41
C GLU A 114 -12.65 4.99 -7.57
N ILE A 115 -12.71 5.18 -6.26
CA ILE A 115 -11.73 4.61 -5.32
C ILE A 115 -12.16 3.18 -5.00
N GLY A 116 -11.31 2.22 -5.30
CA GLY A 116 -11.48 0.81 -4.97
C GLY A 116 -11.38 0.52 -3.47
N ARG A 117 -11.13 -0.72 -3.10
CA ARG A 117 -10.78 -1.05 -1.71
C ARG A 117 -9.42 -0.43 -1.36
N LEU A 118 -9.22 -0.09 -0.09
CA LEU A 118 -8.00 0.53 0.43
C LEU A 118 -7.29 -0.37 1.44
N GLY A 119 -7.32 -1.69 1.19
CA GLY A 119 -6.70 -2.72 1.99
C GLY A 119 -7.63 -3.90 2.28
N HIS A 120 -7.11 -4.91 2.95
CA HIS A 120 -7.79 -6.19 3.19
C HIS A 120 -7.27 -6.94 4.42
N GLY A 121 -7.93 -8.04 4.76
CA GLY A 121 -7.40 -9.01 5.71
C GLY A 121 -6.21 -9.76 5.12
N LEU A 122 -5.27 -10.11 5.98
CA LEU A 122 -4.03 -10.79 5.63
C LEU A 122 -3.77 -11.93 6.63
N GLY A 123 -3.38 -13.10 6.13
CA GLY A 123 -3.14 -14.24 7.01
C GLY A 123 -2.57 -15.45 6.28
N MET A 124 -3.32 -16.56 6.27
CA MET A 124 -2.93 -17.77 5.54
C MET A 124 -3.17 -17.64 4.03
N GLN A 125 -3.89 -16.62 3.59
CA GLN A 125 -4.01 -16.22 2.20
C GLN A 125 -3.50 -14.78 2.06
N LEU A 126 -3.00 -14.46 0.86
CA LEU A 126 -2.54 -13.12 0.53
C LEU A 126 -3.64 -12.07 0.71
N THR A 127 -4.85 -12.40 0.23
CA THR A 127 -6.03 -11.55 0.39
C THR A 127 -7.12 -12.34 1.10
N GLU A 128 -7.50 -11.88 2.28
CA GLU A 128 -8.58 -12.43 3.08
C GLU A 128 -9.66 -11.36 3.35
N GLN A 129 -10.84 -11.80 3.81
CA GLN A 129 -11.81 -10.89 4.39
C GLN A 129 -11.26 -10.34 5.74
N PRO A 130 -11.64 -9.11 6.12
CA PRO A 130 -12.54 -8.17 5.43
C PRO A 130 -11.83 -7.31 4.38
N SER A 131 -12.59 -6.44 3.68
CA SER A 131 -12.05 -5.46 2.74
C SER A 131 -12.30 -4.04 3.24
N HIS A 132 -11.30 -3.16 3.19
CA HIS A 132 -11.49 -1.74 3.52
C HIS A 132 -12.17 -1.05 2.35
N ALA A 133 -13.50 -1.11 2.33
CA ALA A 133 -14.35 -0.58 1.28
C ALA A 133 -15.61 0.07 1.85
N ILE A 134 -16.20 1.00 1.10
CA ILE A 134 -17.36 1.76 1.57
C ILE A 134 -18.57 0.88 1.96
N PHE A 135 -18.68 -0.29 1.38
CA PHE A 135 -19.78 -1.22 1.64
C PHE A 135 -19.50 -2.20 2.79
N ASP A 136 -18.24 -2.36 3.24
CA ASP A 136 -17.87 -3.34 4.24
C ASP A 136 -18.00 -2.76 5.66
N THR A 137 -18.96 -3.26 6.41
CA THR A 137 -19.24 -2.87 7.79
C THR A 137 -18.72 -3.87 8.84
N THR A 138 -17.81 -4.74 8.43
CA THR A 138 -17.16 -5.68 9.36
C THR A 138 -16.50 -4.92 10.49
N VAL A 139 -16.85 -5.28 11.72
CA VAL A 139 -16.30 -4.67 12.93
C VAL A 139 -14.92 -5.25 13.21
N LEU A 140 -13.93 -4.39 13.37
CA LEU A 140 -12.56 -4.78 13.69
C LEU A 140 -12.48 -5.32 15.12
N LYS A 141 -11.73 -6.40 15.27
CA LYS A 141 -11.46 -7.05 16.56
C LYS A 141 -9.96 -7.04 16.80
N GLU A 142 -9.61 -7.07 18.07
CA GLU A 142 -8.21 -7.22 18.48
C GLU A 142 -7.58 -8.46 17.85
N ASN A 143 -6.30 -8.34 17.47
CA ASN A 143 -5.49 -9.33 16.78
C ASN A 143 -5.87 -9.62 15.31
N MET A 144 -6.80 -8.87 14.71
CA MET A 144 -6.94 -8.92 13.26
C MET A 144 -5.68 -8.38 12.58
N VAL A 145 -5.15 -9.10 11.60
CA VAL A 145 -4.05 -8.68 10.74
C VAL A 145 -4.62 -8.14 9.44
N LEU A 146 -4.22 -6.95 9.06
CA LEU A 146 -4.78 -6.21 7.93
C LEU A 146 -3.65 -5.55 7.13
N THR A 147 -3.87 -5.36 5.83
CA THR A 147 -3.13 -4.38 5.04
C THR A 147 -3.83 -3.02 5.15
N ILE A 148 -3.07 -1.95 5.10
CA ILE A 148 -3.54 -0.58 4.87
C ILE A 148 -2.91 -0.14 3.56
N GLU A 149 -3.71 -0.13 2.49
CA GLU A 149 -3.25 -0.09 1.10
C GLU A 149 -3.97 1.00 0.28
N PRO A 150 -3.85 2.28 0.67
CA PRO A 150 -4.42 3.35 -0.12
C PRO A 150 -3.71 3.51 -1.46
N SER A 151 -4.50 3.76 -2.51
CA SER A 151 -4.02 4.16 -3.83
C SER A 151 -4.75 5.41 -4.30
N LEU A 152 -4.14 6.18 -5.17
CA LEU A 152 -4.74 7.35 -5.80
C LEU A 152 -4.29 7.50 -7.24
N SER A 153 -5.11 8.18 -8.02
CA SER A 153 -4.82 8.59 -9.39
C SER A 153 -4.43 10.06 -9.44
N TYR A 154 -3.49 10.41 -10.30
CA TYR A 154 -3.03 11.79 -10.48
C TYR A 154 -2.40 11.99 -11.85
N GLY A 155 -2.30 13.24 -12.27
CA GLY A 155 -1.45 13.64 -13.39
C GLY A 155 -1.65 12.87 -14.71
N ASN A 156 -2.87 12.87 -15.25
CA ASN A 156 -3.16 12.27 -16.56
C ASN A 156 -3.02 10.73 -16.60
N GLY A 157 -3.63 10.04 -15.67
CA GLY A 157 -3.68 8.57 -15.64
C GLY A 157 -2.47 7.93 -15.00
N LYS A 158 -1.69 8.67 -14.25
CA LYS A 158 -0.71 8.10 -13.31
C LYS A 158 -1.41 7.67 -12.03
N MET A 159 -0.82 6.70 -11.37
CA MET A 159 -1.29 6.27 -10.06
C MET A 159 -0.10 5.98 -9.14
N MET A 160 -0.38 5.92 -7.87
CA MET A 160 0.56 5.48 -6.84
C MET A 160 -0.20 4.72 -5.76
N VAL A 161 0.43 3.73 -5.18
CA VAL A 161 -0.07 2.92 -4.07
C VAL A 161 0.93 2.97 -2.92
N HIS A 162 0.46 2.79 -1.70
CA HIS A 162 1.30 2.71 -0.52
C HIS A 162 0.71 1.69 0.46
N GLU A 163 1.52 0.78 1.00
CA GLU A 163 1.00 -0.32 1.78
C GLU A 163 1.82 -0.63 3.03
N GLU A 164 1.11 -0.88 4.13
CA GLU A 164 1.67 -1.37 5.39
C GLU A 164 0.84 -2.52 5.95
N ASN A 165 1.50 -3.44 6.63
CA ASN A 165 0.80 -4.47 7.41
C ASN A 165 0.68 -4.06 8.87
N ILE A 166 -0.49 -4.27 9.44
CA ILE A 166 -0.80 -3.92 10.82
C ILE A 166 -1.47 -5.08 11.55
N VAL A 167 -1.40 -5.02 12.89
CA VAL A 167 -2.28 -5.78 13.78
C VAL A 167 -3.14 -4.83 14.58
N VAL A 168 -4.44 -5.07 14.58
CA VAL A 168 -5.40 -4.30 15.39
C VAL A 168 -5.15 -4.60 16.86
N SER A 169 -4.97 -3.57 17.69
CA SER A 169 -4.74 -3.71 19.12
C SER A 169 -5.51 -2.67 19.93
N GLU A 170 -5.67 -2.89 21.24
CA GLU A 170 -6.20 -1.87 22.13
C GLU A 170 -5.34 -0.61 22.08
N GLY A 171 -5.91 0.52 21.73
CA GLY A 171 -5.19 1.76 21.46
C GLY A 171 -4.80 1.92 20.01
N GLN A 172 -3.54 2.18 19.69
CA GLN A 172 -3.05 2.34 18.32
C GLN A 172 -2.70 0.98 17.72
N ALA A 173 -3.07 0.77 16.44
CA ALA A 173 -2.66 -0.43 15.72
C ALA A 173 -1.13 -0.55 15.66
N ARG A 174 -0.63 -1.78 15.77
CA ARG A 174 0.80 -2.07 15.75
C ARG A 174 1.24 -2.41 14.32
N LEU A 175 2.24 -1.71 13.80
CA LEU A 175 2.87 -2.04 12.53
C LEU A 175 3.59 -3.39 12.61
N LEU A 176 3.46 -4.19 11.56
CA LEU A 176 4.21 -5.41 11.31
C LEU A 176 5.32 -5.19 10.29
N THR A 177 5.20 -4.17 9.45
CA THR A 177 6.23 -3.72 8.50
C THR A 177 7.03 -2.57 9.09
N GLU A 178 8.27 -2.39 8.63
CA GLU A 178 9.01 -1.16 8.85
C GLU A 178 8.33 -0.03 8.07
N ARG A 179 7.88 1.01 8.78
CA ARG A 179 7.14 2.13 8.21
C ARG A 179 7.92 2.80 7.08
N ALA A 180 7.30 2.98 5.93
CA ALA A 180 7.88 3.76 4.84
C ALA A 180 8.19 5.19 5.30
N GLN A 181 9.25 5.77 4.73
CA GLN A 181 9.65 7.15 5.05
C GLN A 181 8.55 8.14 4.61
N PRO A 182 8.39 9.28 5.32
CA PRO A 182 7.35 10.26 4.99
C PRO A 182 7.58 10.99 3.65
N GLU A 183 8.80 10.96 3.15
CA GLU A 183 9.18 11.57 1.87
C GLU A 183 9.49 10.45 0.86
N LEU A 184 9.15 10.68 -0.42
CA LEU A 184 9.47 9.75 -1.51
C LEU A 184 10.99 9.56 -1.60
N PRO A 185 11.51 8.35 -1.29
CA PRO A 185 12.96 8.10 -1.34
C PRO A 185 13.51 8.26 -2.75
N MET A 186 14.68 8.86 -2.88
CA MET A 186 15.42 9.01 -4.15
C MET A 186 16.61 8.06 -4.18
N ILE A 187 16.78 7.33 -5.28
CA ILE A 187 17.88 6.38 -5.52
C ILE A 187 18.56 6.60 -6.87
#